data_19172fde80f7cc2a526d21ede6b6bac0
#
_entry.id   19172fde80f7cc2a526d21ede6b6bac0
#
_cell.length_a   1.000
_cell.length_b   1.000
_cell.length_c   1.000
_cell.angle_alpha   90.00
_cell.angle_beta   90.00
_cell.angle_gamma   90.00
#
_symmetry.space_group_name_H-M   'P 1'
#
loop_
_entity.id
_entity.type
_entity.pdbx_description
1 polymer ?
#
loop_
_entity_poly.entity_id
_entity_poly.type
_entity_poly.pdbx_seq_one_letter_code
_entity_poly.pdbx_strand_id
1 'polypeptide(L)'
;MPGSIAILKGNLAPEGCVIKHTACPKNMFEATLRAKPYDSEEECIAAVLHGDVKPGDAIFIRYEGPRGSGMPEMFYTGEAICADPKLASSVALITDGRFSGASRGPVIGHVSPEAAVGGPIALVEPDDLIQIDVHNRKLAIVGVKGEPKTPEEMDAILAERRANWKPKAPKYTKGLLKLYSQHAVSPMKGAYME
;
A
#
# COMPACT_ATOMS: atom_id res chain seq x y z
N MET A 1 -20.08 -10.07 -3.91
CA MET A 1 -19.05 -10.32 -4.93
C MET A 1 -18.69 -11.80 -4.92
N PRO A 2 -18.61 -12.49 -6.05
CA PRO A 2 -18.12 -13.87 -6.09
C PRO A 2 -16.60 -13.90 -5.87
N GLY A 3 -16.11 -15.00 -5.30
CA GLY A 3 -14.67 -15.19 -4.99
C GLY A 3 -14.23 -14.53 -3.67
N SER A 4 -12.94 -14.63 -3.37
CA SER A 4 -12.34 -14.13 -2.11
C SER A 4 -11.47 -12.89 -2.30
N ILE A 5 -11.06 -12.62 -3.54
CA ILE A 5 -10.09 -11.59 -3.91
C ILE A 5 -10.75 -10.62 -4.89
N ALA A 6 -10.45 -9.33 -4.72
CA ALA A 6 -10.82 -8.30 -5.69
C ALA A 6 -9.56 -7.52 -6.11
N ILE A 7 -9.55 -7.10 -7.38
CA ILE A 7 -8.56 -6.17 -7.91
C ILE A 7 -9.16 -4.77 -7.80
N LEU A 8 -8.45 -3.84 -7.14
CA LEU A 8 -8.80 -2.44 -7.09
C LEU A 8 -7.87 -1.65 -8.01
N LYS A 9 -8.37 -0.52 -8.53
CA LYS A 9 -7.61 0.43 -9.37
C LYS A 9 -7.92 1.86 -8.98
N GLY A 10 -7.08 2.78 -9.38
CA GLY A 10 -7.24 4.22 -9.17
C GLY A 10 -5.93 4.95 -9.36
N ASN A 11 -5.91 6.24 -9.04
CA ASN A 11 -4.69 7.05 -9.17
C ASN A 11 -3.55 6.56 -8.25
N LEU A 12 -3.87 5.83 -7.17
CA LEU A 12 -2.87 5.20 -6.28
C LEU A 12 -2.34 3.87 -6.83
N ALA A 13 -3.15 3.13 -7.57
CA ALA A 13 -2.80 1.83 -8.14
C ALA A 13 -3.30 1.72 -9.60
N PRO A 14 -2.72 2.46 -10.54
CA PRO A 14 -3.21 2.48 -11.94
C PRO A 14 -3.08 1.13 -12.65
N GLU A 15 -2.07 0.31 -12.33
CA GLU A 15 -1.97 -1.06 -12.84
C GLU A 15 -2.83 -2.04 -12.05
N GLY A 16 -3.14 -1.72 -10.80
CA GLY A 16 -3.99 -2.49 -9.90
C GLY A 16 -3.32 -2.82 -8.57
N CYS A 17 -4.13 -3.32 -7.64
CA CYS A 17 -3.74 -3.89 -6.37
C CYS A 17 -4.73 -4.96 -5.96
N VAL A 18 -4.39 -5.76 -4.95
CA VAL A 18 -5.16 -6.94 -4.55
C VAL A 18 -5.67 -6.76 -3.13
N ILE A 19 -6.97 -6.94 -2.92
CA ILE A 19 -7.58 -7.05 -1.59
C ILE A 19 -8.25 -8.42 -1.40
N LYS A 20 -8.00 -9.05 -0.23
CA LYS A 20 -8.77 -10.21 0.21
C LYS A 20 -10.05 -9.73 0.89
N HIS A 21 -11.07 -9.40 0.10
CA HIS A 21 -12.29 -8.78 0.63
C HIS A 21 -13.09 -9.66 1.59
N THR A 22 -12.94 -10.99 1.55
CA THR A 22 -13.59 -11.90 2.51
C THR A 22 -13.03 -11.81 3.92
N ALA A 23 -11.82 -11.28 4.08
CA ALA A 23 -11.18 -11.02 5.38
C ALA A 23 -11.32 -9.56 5.82
N CYS A 24 -11.82 -8.68 4.96
CA CYS A 24 -12.02 -7.27 5.22
C CYS A 24 -13.34 -7.04 5.98
N PRO A 25 -13.35 -6.30 7.09
CA PRO A 25 -14.59 -5.90 7.77
C PRO A 25 -15.50 -5.09 6.84
N LYS A 26 -16.81 -5.31 6.91
CA LYS A 26 -17.76 -4.65 5.99
C LYS A 26 -17.75 -3.11 6.09
N ASN A 27 -17.52 -2.57 7.28
CA ASN A 27 -17.37 -1.13 7.49
C ASN A 27 -16.16 -0.52 6.79
N MET A 28 -15.21 -1.34 6.33
CA MET A 28 -14.02 -0.91 5.60
C MET A 28 -14.13 -1.13 4.08
N PHE A 29 -15.30 -1.57 3.60
CA PHE A 29 -15.54 -1.74 2.16
C PHE A 29 -15.68 -0.39 1.44
N GLU A 30 -16.17 0.62 2.14
CA GLU A 30 -16.20 2.01 1.72
C GLU A 30 -15.66 2.86 2.86
N ALA A 31 -14.42 3.33 2.73
CA ALA A 31 -13.75 4.08 3.76
C ALA A 31 -12.88 5.19 3.18
N THR A 32 -12.81 6.32 3.88
CA THR A 32 -11.82 7.36 3.63
C THR A 32 -10.96 7.49 4.88
N LEU A 33 -9.67 7.23 4.73
CA LEU A 33 -8.71 7.08 5.81
C LEU A 33 -7.57 8.09 5.66
N ARG A 34 -6.82 8.35 6.73
CA ARG A 34 -5.63 9.20 6.71
C ARG A 34 -4.37 8.39 6.47
N ALA A 35 -3.56 8.80 5.50
CA ALA A 35 -2.34 8.11 5.16
C ALA A 35 -1.25 8.27 6.21
N LYS A 36 -0.59 7.15 6.53
CA LYS A 36 0.66 7.09 7.30
C LYS A 36 1.69 6.24 6.54
N PRO A 37 2.54 6.86 5.72
CA PRO A 37 3.53 6.15 4.93
C PRO A 37 4.80 5.83 5.74
N TYR A 38 5.27 4.59 5.62
CA TYR A 38 6.53 4.08 6.12
C TYR A 38 7.30 3.43 4.98
N ASP A 39 8.62 3.54 5.00
CA ASP A 39 9.46 3.07 3.90
C ASP A 39 10.10 1.70 4.15
N SER A 40 9.66 1.02 5.21
CA SER A 40 9.99 -0.37 5.52
C SER A 40 8.94 -0.97 6.47
N GLU A 41 8.89 -2.32 6.53
CA GLU A 41 8.04 -3.00 7.51
C GLU A 41 8.51 -2.71 8.95
N GLU A 42 9.82 -2.63 9.17
CA GLU A 42 10.42 -2.39 10.48
C GLU A 42 10.00 -1.04 11.06
N GLU A 43 10.01 0.03 10.25
CA GLU A 43 9.52 1.36 10.66
C GLU A 43 8.02 1.31 11.00
N CYS A 44 7.24 0.61 10.19
CA CYS A 44 5.80 0.48 10.38
C CYS A 44 5.46 -0.29 11.67
N ILE A 45 6.12 -1.41 11.93
CA ILE A 45 5.92 -2.19 13.17
C ILE A 45 6.27 -1.33 14.39
N ALA A 46 7.39 -0.61 14.36
CA ALA A 46 7.78 0.28 15.45
C ALA A 46 6.69 1.32 15.74
N ALA A 47 6.12 1.95 14.70
CA ALA A 47 5.04 2.93 14.85
C ALA A 47 3.74 2.30 15.43
N VAL A 48 3.38 1.07 15.03
CA VAL A 48 2.23 0.35 15.60
C VAL A 48 2.45 0.08 17.08
N LEU A 49 3.62 -0.44 17.46
CA LEU A 49 3.95 -0.81 18.84
C LEU A 49 4.08 0.41 19.75
N HIS A 50 4.55 1.56 19.23
CA HIS A 50 4.60 2.82 19.99
C HIS A 50 3.23 3.50 20.10
N GLY A 51 2.21 2.99 19.39
CA GLY A 51 0.86 3.56 19.41
C GLY A 51 0.70 4.82 18.58
N ASP A 52 1.55 5.02 17.57
CA ASP A 52 1.45 6.15 16.62
C ASP A 52 0.35 5.94 15.59
N VAL A 53 -0.04 4.68 15.35
CA VAL A 53 -1.15 4.31 14.48
C VAL A 53 -2.46 4.39 15.25
N LYS A 54 -3.48 5.01 14.65
CA LYS A 54 -4.79 5.24 15.26
C LYS A 54 -5.92 4.67 14.41
N PRO A 55 -7.09 4.39 15.00
CA PRO A 55 -8.30 4.10 14.24
C PRO A 55 -8.57 5.16 13.16
N GLY A 56 -8.84 4.72 11.93
CA GLY A 56 -9.03 5.61 10.79
C GLY A 56 -7.78 5.91 9.96
N ASP A 57 -6.64 5.30 10.30
CA ASP A 57 -5.42 5.41 9.51
C ASP A 57 -5.39 4.39 8.36
N ALA A 58 -4.79 4.81 7.23
CA ALA A 58 -4.31 3.94 6.17
C ALA A 58 -2.79 3.91 6.23
N ILE A 59 -2.21 2.84 6.76
CA ILE A 59 -0.77 2.69 6.83
C ILE A 59 -0.23 2.09 5.53
N PHE A 60 0.87 2.69 5.07
CA PHE A 60 1.56 2.26 3.87
C PHE A 60 2.92 1.70 4.23
N ILE A 61 3.23 0.50 3.72
CA ILE A 61 4.59 -0.03 3.72
C ILE A 61 5.07 0.00 2.28
N ARG A 62 6.05 0.87 2.00
CA ARG A 62 6.53 1.17 0.66
C ARG A 62 7.92 0.59 0.43
N TYR A 63 8.31 0.47 -0.84
CA TYR A 63 9.61 -0.08 -1.25
C TYR A 63 9.81 -1.55 -0.88
N GLU A 64 8.72 -2.29 -0.69
CA GLU A 64 8.71 -3.72 -0.40
C GLU A 64 8.17 -4.55 -1.58
N GLY A 65 8.06 -3.92 -2.75
CA GLY A 65 7.75 -4.61 -4.00
C GLY A 65 8.90 -5.45 -4.55
N PRO A 66 8.72 -6.10 -5.70
CA PRO A 66 9.74 -6.96 -6.33
C PRO A 66 11.09 -6.27 -6.51
N ARG A 67 11.09 -5.03 -7.00
CA ARG A 67 12.30 -4.22 -7.24
C ARG A 67 12.77 -3.50 -5.99
N GLY A 68 11.90 -3.26 -5.04
CA GLY A 68 12.24 -2.63 -3.76
C GLY A 68 13.05 -3.54 -2.87
N SER A 69 12.49 -4.69 -2.49
CA SER A 69 13.11 -5.60 -1.51
C SER A 69 12.89 -7.09 -1.79
N GLY A 70 12.43 -7.44 -3.00
CA GLY A 70 12.16 -8.84 -3.34
C GLY A 70 10.79 -9.33 -2.93
N MET A 71 9.87 -8.43 -2.63
CA MET A 71 8.46 -8.70 -2.34
C MET A 71 8.22 -9.64 -1.15
N PRO A 72 8.75 -9.34 0.05
CA PRO A 72 8.48 -10.14 1.24
C PRO A 72 7.01 -10.00 1.67
N GLU A 73 6.57 -10.90 2.57
CA GLU A 73 5.27 -10.80 3.21
C GLU A 73 5.30 -9.78 4.35
N MET A 74 4.30 -8.91 4.44
CA MET A 74 4.09 -7.95 5.53
C MET A 74 3.34 -8.60 6.70
N PHE A 75 3.87 -9.72 7.20
CA PHE A 75 3.20 -10.57 8.18
C PHE A 75 3.18 -9.94 9.57
N TYR A 76 4.34 -9.47 10.04
CA TYR A 76 4.48 -9.00 11.42
C TYR A 76 3.66 -7.74 11.70
N THR A 77 3.60 -6.83 10.75
CA THR A 77 2.75 -5.62 10.86
C THR A 77 1.27 -6.01 10.93
N GLY A 78 0.83 -6.94 10.09
CA GLY A 78 -0.55 -7.45 10.13
C GLY A 78 -0.91 -8.05 11.49
N GLU A 79 -0.05 -8.85 12.09
CA GLU A 79 -0.27 -9.44 13.42
C GLU A 79 -0.27 -8.37 14.52
N ALA A 80 0.63 -7.39 14.46
CA ALA A 80 0.67 -6.28 15.42
C ALA A 80 -0.64 -5.45 15.41
N ILE A 81 -1.19 -5.19 14.22
CA ILE A 81 -2.48 -4.50 14.09
C ILE A 81 -3.61 -5.38 14.63
N CYS A 82 -3.62 -6.68 14.31
CA CYS A 82 -4.66 -7.61 14.74
C CYS A 82 -4.65 -7.87 16.25
N ALA A 83 -3.55 -7.59 16.95
CA ALA A 83 -3.47 -7.68 18.40
C ALA A 83 -4.36 -6.65 19.12
N ASP A 84 -4.66 -5.52 18.48
CA ASP A 84 -5.63 -4.54 18.99
C ASP A 84 -6.94 -4.59 18.15
N PRO A 85 -8.06 -5.05 18.73
CA PRO A 85 -9.34 -5.12 18.02
C PRO A 85 -9.83 -3.80 17.44
N LYS A 86 -9.44 -2.66 18.01
CA LYS A 86 -9.81 -1.33 17.48
C LYS A 86 -9.06 -1.04 16.21
N LEU A 87 -7.76 -1.35 16.16
CA LEU A 87 -6.95 -1.18 14.95
C LEU A 87 -7.37 -2.20 13.87
N ALA A 88 -7.56 -3.46 14.24
CA ALA A 88 -7.96 -4.54 13.33
C ALA A 88 -9.23 -4.25 12.52
N SER A 89 -10.15 -3.47 13.10
CA SER A 89 -11.45 -3.14 12.48
C SER A 89 -11.50 -1.80 11.78
N SER A 90 -10.44 -0.97 11.85
CA SER A 90 -10.50 0.44 11.43
C SER A 90 -9.23 0.97 10.76
N VAL A 91 -8.16 0.18 10.69
CA VAL A 91 -6.91 0.54 10.03
C VAL A 91 -6.74 -0.28 8.76
N ALA A 92 -6.43 0.37 7.64
CA ALA A 92 -6.04 -0.34 6.42
C ALA A 92 -4.52 -0.47 6.35
N LEU A 93 -4.04 -1.64 5.91
CA LEU A 93 -2.62 -1.91 5.66
C LEU A 93 -2.41 -2.08 4.16
N ILE A 94 -1.63 -1.18 3.57
CA ILE A 94 -1.44 -1.07 2.11
C ILE A 94 0.05 -1.18 1.79
N THR A 95 0.40 -2.04 0.82
CA THR A 95 1.81 -2.23 0.43
C THR A 95 1.98 -2.56 -1.04
N ASP A 96 3.14 -2.24 -1.59
CA ASP A 96 3.61 -2.76 -2.88
C ASP A 96 4.26 -4.16 -2.75
N GLY A 97 4.46 -4.65 -1.51
CA GLY A 97 4.79 -6.02 -1.19
C GLY A 97 3.56 -6.95 -1.24
N ARG A 98 3.54 -8.00 -0.44
CA ARG A 98 2.48 -9.01 -0.43
C ARG A 98 2.02 -9.38 0.97
N PHE A 99 0.89 -10.09 1.02
CA PHE A 99 0.34 -10.69 2.23
C PHE A 99 0.13 -12.18 2.05
N SER A 100 0.11 -12.92 3.16
CA SER A 100 -0.25 -14.34 3.15
C SER A 100 -1.77 -14.52 3.06
N GLY A 101 -2.19 -15.74 2.71
CA GLY A 101 -3.61 -16.11 2.75
C GLY A 101 -4.23 -16.08 4.15
N ALA A 102 -3.42 -16.10 5.22
CA ALA A 102 -3.87 -16.01 6.60
C ALA A 102 -4.13 -14.57 7.08
N SER A 103 -3.67 -13.56 6.36
CA SER A 103 -3.83 -12.15 6.73
C SER A 103 -5.30 -11.77 6.93
N ARG A 104 -5.56 -10.95 7.95
CA ARG A 104 -6.88 -10.47 8.36
C ARG A 104 -6.96 -8.95 8.24
N GLY A 105 -8.18 -8.42 8.20
CA GLY A 105 -8.45 -6.98 8.11
C GLY A 105 -8.44 -6.45 6.68
N PRO A 106 -8.49 -5.12 6.52
CA PRO A 106 -8.44 -4.45 5.22
C PRO A 106 -6.99 -4.37 4.70
N VAL A 107 -6.44 -5.52 4.28
CA VAL A 107 -5.08 -5.62 3.75
C VAL A 107 -5.10 -5.56 2.23
N ILE A 108 -4.32 -4.64 1.66
CA ILE A 108 -4.21 -4.38 0.23
C ILE A 108 -2.75 -4.50 -0.18
N GLY A 109 -2.43 -5.53 -0.94
CA GLY A 109 -1.08 -5.81 -1.43
C GLY A 109 -0.94 -5.62 -2.93
N HIS A 110 0.28 -5.84 -3.42
CA HIS A 110 0.62 -5.79 -4.85
C HIS A 110 0.30 -4.44 -5.50
N VAL A 111 0.35 -3.33 -4.73
CA VAL A 111 0.08 -1.99 -5.28
C VAL A 111 1.06 -1.71 -6.40
N SER A 112 0.50 -1.46 -7.59
CA SER A 112 1.30 -1.36 -8.81
C SER A 112 0.92 -0.11 -9.62
N PRO A 113 1.97 0.56 -10.16
CA PRO A 113 3.41 0.33 -10.05
C PRO A 113 3.95 0.50 -8.63
N GLU A 114 4.99 -0.28 -8.27
CA GLU A 114 5.62 -0.22 -6.94
C GLU A 114 6.41 1.07 -6.70
N ALA A 115 6.70 1.39 -5.43
CA ALA A 115 7.41 2.61 -5.05
C ALA A 115 8.83 2.70 -5.63
N ALA A 116 9.54 1.58 -5.72
CA ALA A 116 10.93 1.54 -6.21
C ALA A 116 11.07 1.99 -7.68
N VAL A 117 9.99 1.91 -8.47
CA VAL A 117 9.95 2.41 -9.86
C VAL A 117 9.21 3.75 -9.99
N GLY A 118 8.94 4.43 -8.87
CA GLY A 118 8.22 5.70 -8.84
C GLY A 118 6.72 5.54 -9.03
N GLY A 119 6.15 4.39 -8.67
CA GLY A 119 4.70 4.21 -8.63
C GLY A 119 4.02 5.23 -7.70
N PRO A 120 2.72 5.52 -7.87
CA PRO A 120 2.00 6.52 -7.07
C PRO A 120 2.07 6.26 -5.56
N ILE A 121 2.23 5.03 -5.12
CA ILE A 121 2.44 4.68 -3.71
C ILE A 121 3.68 5.39 -3.10
N ALA A 122 4.71 5.66 -3.90
CA ALA A 122 5.90 6.43 -3.46
C ALA A 122 5.58 7.91 -3.21
N LEU A 123 4.47 8.41 -3.75
CA LEU A 123 4.06 9.81 -3.70
C LEU A 123 3.09 10.11 -2.55
N VAL A 124 2.66 9.10 -1.82
CA VAL A 124 1.78 9.26 -0.65
C VAL A 124 2.51 10.01 0.45
N GLU A 125 1.89 11.05 0.96
CA GLU A 125 2.38 11.86 2.07
C GLU A 125 1.52 11.70 3.32
N PRO A 126 2.06 12.01 4.51
CA PRO A 126 1.28 11.99 5.74
C PRO A 126 0.00 12.82 5.62
N ASP A 127 -1.10 12.30 6.19
CA ASP A 127 -2.43 12.91 6.19
C ASP A 127 -3.09 13.07 4.82
N ASP A 128 -2.58 12.46 3.75
CA ASP A 128 -3.36 12.29 2.52
C ASP A 128 -4.64 11.51 2.81
N LEU A 129 -5.74 11.86 2.15
CA LEU A 129 -6.99 11.11 2.25
C LEU A 129 -7.00 9.97 1.23
N ILE A 130 -7.18 8.76 1.73
CA ILE A 130 -7.17 7.52 0.95
C ILE A 130 -8.58 6.95 0.91
N GLN A 131 -9.14 6.87 -0.28
CA GLN A 131 -10.42 6.22 -0.52
C GLN A 131 -10.22 4.75 -0.87
N ILE A 132 -10.86 3.89 -0.10
CA ILE A 132 -11.05 2.47 -0.41
C ILE A 132 -12.52 2.29 -0.76
N ASP A 133 -12.82 1.73 -1.92
CA ASP A 133 -14.16 1.35 -2.35
C ASP A 133 -14.08 -0.03 -3.02
N VAL A 134 -14.36 -1.04 -2.22
CA VAL A 134 -14.28 -2.43 -2.66
C VAL A 134 -15.40 -2.78 -3.63
N HIS A 135 -16.58 -2.14 -3.47
CA HIS A 135 -17.74 -2.38 -4.35
C HIS A 135 -17.47 -1.89 -5.77
N ASN A 136 -16.94 -0.67 -5.90
CA ASN A 136 -16.59 -0.07 -7.18
C ASN A 136 -15.14 -0.37 -7.61
N ARG A 137 -14.43 -1.22 -6.84
CA ARG A 137 -13.05 -1.64 -7.12
C ARG A 137 -12.08 -0.47 -7.22
N LYS A 138 -12.16 0.48 -6.30
CA LYS A 138 -11.37 1.71 -6.31
C LYS A 138 -10.41 1.78 -5.14
N LEU A 139 -9.17 2.23 -5.41
CA LEU A 139 -8.18 2.67 -4.44
C LEU A 139 -7.57 3.98 -4.94
N ALA A 140 -7.79 5.08 -4.21
CA ALA A 140 -7.39 6.40 -4.70
C ALA A 140 -6.94 7.35 -3.57
N ILE A 141 -6.04 8.26 -3.90
CA ILE A 141 -5.77 9.46 -3.11
C ILE A 141 -6.81 10.50 -3.53
N VAL A 142 -7.60 10.98 -2.57
CA VAL A 142 -8.75 11.89 -2.80
C VAL A 142 -8.63 13.20 -2.03
N GLY A 143 -7.52 13.43 -1.36
CA GLY A 143 -7.28 14.66 -0.62
C GLY A 143 -5.86 14.74 -0.07
N VAL A 144 -5.48 15.90 0.43
CA VAL A 144 -4.15 16.24 0.95
C VAL A 144 -4.28 16.94 2.28
N LYS A 145 -3.44 16.58 3.26
CA LYS A 145 -3.43 17.17 4.62
C LYS A 145 -4.80 17.13 5.30
N GLY A 146 -5.57 16.05 5.06
CA GLY A 146 -6.91 15.88 5.61
C GLY A 146 -8.02 16.64 4.90
N GLU A 147 -7.74 17.33 3.80
CA GLU A 147 -8.71 18.09 3.00
C GLU A 147 -9.01 17.37 1.68
N PRO A 148 -10.29 17.12 1.34
CA PRO A 148 -10.66 16.60 0.04
C PRO A 148 -10.25 17.51 -1.11
N LYS A 149 -9.91 16.93 -2.26
CA LYS A 149 -9.55 17.64 -3.50
C LYS A 149 -10.36 17.09 -4.67
N THR A 150 -10.54 17.91 -5.70
CA THR A 150 -11.13 17.43 -6.95
C THR A 150 -10.17 16.50 -7.69
N PRO A 151 -10.65 15.65 -8.61
CA PRO A 151 -9.78 14.79 -9.41
C PRO A 151 -8.69 15.57 -10.14
N GLU A 152 -9.02 16.74 -10.72
CA GLU A 152 -8.10 17.60 -11.46
C GLU A 152 -7.01 18.19 -10.54
N GLU A 153 -7.39 18.63 -9.33
CA GLU A 153 -6.43 19.09 -8.32
C GLU A 153 -5.50 17.96 -7.90
N MET A 154 -6.04 16.76 -7.69
CA MET A 154 -5.22 15.60 -7.31
C MET A 154 -4.25 15.21 -8.42
N ASP A 155 -4.67 15.23 -9.68
CA ASP A 155 -3.78 14.91 -10.80
C ASP A 155 -2.62 15.92 -10.88
N ALA A 156 -2.88 17.23 -10.68
CA ALA A 156 -1.86 18.26 -10.65
C ALA A 156 -0.87 18.05 -9.47
N ILE A 157 -1.37 17.77 -8.26
CA ILE A 157 -0.55 17.50 -7.07
C ILE A 157 0.31 16.26 -7.27
N LEU A 158 -0.25 15.18 -7.80
CA LEU A 158 0.50 13.96 -8.06
C LEU A 158 1.55 14.14 -9.15
N ALA A 159 1.27 14.97 -10.17
CA ALA A 159 2.25 15.32 -11.19
C ALA A 159 3.42 16.12 -10.59
N GLU A 160 3.16 17.08 -9.72
CA GLU A 160 4.19 17.84 -9.00
C GLU A 160 5.04 16.93 -8.10
N ARG A 161 4.39 16.09 -7.28
CA ARG A 161 5.12 15.13 -6.41
C ARG A 161 5.99 14.18 -7.24
N ARG A 162 5.48 13.72 -8.39
CA ARG A 162 6.23 12.86 -9.30
C ARG A 162 7.45 13.57 -9.90
N ALA A 163 7.32 14.83 -10.28
CA ALA A 163 8.45 15.62 -10.80
C ALA A 163 9.57 15.80 -9.76
N ASN A 164 9.22 15.82 -8.48
CA ASN A 164 10.16 15.96 -7.36
C ASN A 164 10.67 14.61 -6.83
N TRP A 165 10.02 13.49 -7.20
CA TRP A 165 10.42 12.17 -6.72
C TRP A 165 11.79 11.76 -7.25
N LYS A 166 12.60 11.15 -6.39
CA LYS A 166 13.92 10.59 -6.75
C LYS A 166 14.00 9.13 -6.34
N PRO A 167 14.60 8.27 -7.18
CA PRO A 167 14.83 6.88 -6.83
C PRO A 167 15.64 6.75 -5.54
N LYS A 168 15.24 5.83 -4.67
CA LYS A 168 16.05 5.45 -3.52
C LYS A 168 17.21 4.55 -3.94
N ALA A 169 18.27 4.53 -3.15
CA ALA A 169 19.35 3.55 -3.31
C ALA A 169 18.78 2.13 -3.18
N PRO A 170 19.25 1.18 -4.00
CA PRO A 170 18.82 -0.21 -3.90
C PRO A 170 19.08 -0.80 -2.52
N LYS A 171 18.08 -1.48 -1.93
CA LYS A 171 18.21 -2.16 -0.62
C LYS A 171 19.29 -3.25 -0.66
N TYR A 172 19.41 -3.96 -1.79
CA TYR A 172 20.38 -5.03 -1.99
C TYR A 172 21.39 -4.68 -3.08
N THR A 173 22.68 -4.69 -2.73
CA THR A 173 23.79 -4.36 -3.64
C THR A 173 24.54 -5.59 -4.14
N LYS A 174 24.22 -6.80 -3.65
CA LYS A 174 24.85 -8.08 -4.00
C LYS A 174 23.89 -9.26 -3.83
N GLY A 175 24.27 -10.42 -4.39
CA GLY A 175 23.53 -11.67 -4.22
C GLY A 175 22.28 -11.79 -5.09
N LEU A 176 21.49 -12.83 -4.85
CA LEU A 176 20.30 -13.16 -5.63
C LEU A 176 19.22 -12.08 -5.58
N LEU A 177 19.01 -11.45 -4.45
CA LEU A 177 18.01 -10.38 -4.31
C LEU A 177 18.38 -9.13 -5.13
N LYS A 178 19.67 -8.81 -5.28
CA LYS A 178 20.10 -7.78 -6.24
C LYS A 178 19.69 -8.14 -7.65
N LEU A 179 20.01 -9.37 -8.09
CA LEU A 179 19.68 -9.84 -9.43
C LEU A 179 18.16 -9.81 -9.66
N TYR A 180 17.40 -10.36 -8.71
CA TYR A 180 15.94 -10.36 -8.78
C TYR A 180 15.37 -8.94 -8.86
N SER A 181 15.77 -8.02 -7.99
CA SER A 181 15.26 -6.65 -7.99
C SER A 181 15.58 -5.86 -9.27
N GLN A 182 16.65 -6.22 -9.99
CA GLN A 182 16.99 -5.60 -11.26
C GLN A 182 16.10 -6.08 -12.42
N HIS A 183 15.64 -7.33 -12.37
CA HIS A 183 14.96 -8.01 -13.48
C HIS A 183 13.50 -8.34 -13.21
N ALA A 184 13.00 -8.14 -11.99
CA ALA A 184 11.61 -8.43 -11.66
C ALA A 184 10.62 -7.56 -12.42
N VAL A 185 9.56 -8.18 -12.93
CA VAL A 185 8.43 -7.47 -13.53
C VAL A 185 7.43 -7.03 -12.46
N SER A 186 6.45 -6.18 -12.84
CA SER A 186 5.38 -5.73 -11.97
C SER A 186 4.67 -6.91 -11.28
N PRO A 187 4.24 -6.75 -9.99
CA PRO A 187 3.43 -7.75 -9.30
C PRO A 187 2.17 -8.15 -10.05
N MET A 188 1.56 -7.23 -10.79
CA MET A 188 0.37 -7.49 -11.60
C MET A 188 0.66 -8.36 -12.83
N LYS A 189 1.92 -8.54 -13.18
CA LYS A 189 2.40 -9.48 -14.21
C LYS A 189 2.93 -10.79 -13.62
N GLY A 190 3.02 -10.90 -12.29
CA GLY A 190 3.46 -12.12 -11.60
C GLY A 190 4.83 -12.02 -10.91
N ALA A 191 5.46 -10.85 -10.90
CA ALA A 191 6.73 -10.60 -10.20
C ALA A 191 7.87 -11.59 -10.52
N TYR A 192 7.87 -12.19 -11.71
CA TYR A 192 8.97 -13.07 -12.17
C TYR A 192 10.16 -12.25 -12.70
N MET A 193 11.29 -12.91 -12.91
CA MET A 193 12.45 -12.29 -13.57
C MET A 193 12.34 -12.43 -15.10
N GLU A 194 12.56 -11.34 -15.78
CA GLU A 194 12.63 -11.24 -17.24
C GLU A 194 14.05 -10.95 -17.70
#